data_54be554a3b1009024a2b9810de6a016c
#
_entry.id   54be554a3b1009024a2b9810de6a016c
#
_cell.length_a   1.000
_cell.length_b   1.000
_cell.length_c   1.000
_cell.angle_alpha   90.00
_cell.angle_beta   90.00
_cell.angle_gamma   90.00
#
_symmetry.space_group_name_H-M   'P 1'
#
loop_
_entity.id
_entity.type
_entity.pdbx_description
1 polymer ?
#
loop_
_entity_poly.entity_id
_entity_poly.type
_entity_poly.pdbx_seq_one_letter_code
_entity_poly.pdbx_strand_id
1 'polypeptide(L)'
;MRNIKTIVLGTILIAMIGAHPAMSQAVKYAQAGLSYLQIAPSADVAALGGTYVSTTGKATSVFSNPAGLGLLRGADVSAGYVAWIADIALYSMAGAYHIENVGVFGVNLVSMDYGSLRGTRPWQSGDDPSLRDQGYIDLGDFTVNDFAFGISYARSITSQFYVGGNIRYARQDLSPNINVAIIDAITGGIVDNSENVVTNVVFDFGTLYYPGFHDLRFGASLRNFSNQSDYFDQRFELPLTLDFGLAMDVFQLMNEASGPSNSKLTVAMDWVHPRDYSERLHLGVEYGFMDLFFLRGGYKFNYDEESFTGGLGVHLETGGYGLRADYAYSAFGDFFGSANRLSVSLLMK
;
A
#
# COMPACT_ATOMS: atom_id res chain seq x y z
N MET A 1 34.67 20.38 12.78
CA MET A 1 33.66 19.33 12.62
C MET A 1 32.23 19.87 12.45
N ARG A 2 31.89 21.07 13.01
CA ARG A 2 30.53 21.67 12.86
C ARG A 2 30.20 22.07 11.40
N ASN A 3 31.18 22.50 10.60
CA ASN A 3 30.99 22.94 9.21
C ASN A 3 30.73 21.77 8.23
N ILE A 4 31.24 20.56 8.50
CA ILE A 4 31.06 19.41 7.62
C ILE A 4 29.61 18.90 7.69
N LYS A 5 29.00 18.88 8.89
CA LYS A 5 27.61 18.45 9.09
C LYS A 5 26.63 19.39 8.38
N THR A 6 26.87 20.71 8.43
CA THR A 6 26.05 21.71 7.76
C THR A 6 26.19 21.65 6.22
N ILE A 7 27.40 21.34 5.74
CA ILE A 7 27.68 21.16 4.32
C ILE A 7 27.00 19.90 3.79
N VAL A 8 27.09 18.78 4.51
CA VAL A 8 26.43 17.52 4.12
C VAL A 8 24.91 17.67 4.10
N LEU A 9 24.31 18.33 5.10
CA LEU A 9 22.86 18.59 5.11
C LEU A 9 22.45 19.52 3.96
N GLY A 10 23.24 20.56 3.69
CA GLY A 10 23.02 21.47 2.56
C GLY A 10 23.15 20.78 1.21
N THR A 11 24.13 19.89 1.05
CA THR A 11 24.36 19.14 -0.19
C THR A 11 23.26 18.12 -0.46
N ILE A 12 22.76 17.44 0.56
CA ILE A 12 21.62 16.52 0.45
C ILE A 12 20.35 17.30 0.08
N LEU A 13 20.10 18.45 0.69
CA LEU A 13 18.96 19.32 0.35
C LEU A 13 19.02 19.86 -1.07
N ILE A 14 20.21 20.26 -1.54
CA ILE A 14 20.42 20.76 -2.90
C ILE A 14 20.33 19.64 -3.95
N ALA A 15 20.81 18.44 -3.65
CA ALA A 15 20.66 17.27 -4.51
C ALA A 15 19.19 16.86 -4.69
N MET A 16 18.35 17.08 -3.66
CA MET A 16 16.90 16.85 -3.75
C MET A 16 16.16 17.85 -4.65
N ILE A 17 16.67 19.08 -4.79
CA ILE A 17 16.02 20.15 -5.59
C ILE A 17 16.47 20.13 -7.06
N GLY A 18 17.63 19.54 -7.38
CA GLY A 18 18.26 19.61 -8.71
C GLY A 18 17.94 18.47 -9.68
N ALA A 19 17.26 17.44 -9.27
CA ALA A 19 16.92 16.32 -10.14
C ALA A 19 15.61 16.58 -10.90
N HIS A 20 15.66 17.42 -11.92
CA HIS A 20 14.64 17.41 -12.97
C HIS A 20 14.96 16.25 -13.92
N PRO A 21 14.13 15.19 -13.99
CA PRO A 21 14.29 14.18 -15.02
C PRO A 21 13.82 14.77 -16.34
N ALA A 22 14.75 15.31 -17.14
CA ALA A 22 14.51 15.58 -18.54
C ALA A 22 14.59 14.26 -19.32
N MET A 23 13.62 13.38 -19.12
CA MET A 23 13.44 12.21 -19.96
C MET A 23 12.04 12.25 -20.55
N SER A 24 11.96 12.34 -21.87
CA SER A 24 10.75 12.01 -22.62
C SER A 24 10.51 10.51 -22.44
N GLN A 25 9.88 10.13 -21.32
CA GLN A 25 9.35 8.79 -21.15
C GLN A 25 8.03 8.70 -21.89
N ALA A 26 7.82 7.61 -22.62
CA ALA A 26 6.50 7.25 -23.08
C ALA A 26 5.60 7.14 -21.83
N VAL A 27 4.57 7.97 -21.76
CA VAL A 27 3.66 8.01 -20.61
C VAL A 27 2.93 6.68 -20.59
N LYS A 28 3.19 5.89 -19.54
CA LYS A 28 2.48 4.64 -19.27
C LYS A 28 1.23 5.00 -18.50
N TYR A 29 0.06 4.59 -18.96
CA TYR A 29 -1.19 4.82 -18.25
C TYR A 29 -1.82 3.48 -17.86
N ALA A 30 -2.02 3.27 -16.55
CA ALA A 30 -2.96 2.34 -15.93
C ALA A 30 -3.25 1.04 -16.71
N GLN A 31 -2.22 0.33 -17.15
CA GLN A 31 -2.36 -0.90 -17.95
C GLN A 31 -2.29 -2.18 -17.09
N ALA A 32 -2.27 -2.02 -15.75
CA ALA A 32 -2.21 -3.14 -14.82
C ALA A 32 -3.61 -3.51 -14.29
N GLY A 33 -3.87 -4.80 -14.17
CA GLY A 33 -5.05 -5.32 -13.46
C GLY A 33 -4.78 -5.46 -11.96
N LEU A 34 -5.82 -5.82 -11.18
CA LEU A 34 -5.74 -5.99 -9.72
C LEU A 34 -5.14 -4.77 -9.00
N SER A 35 -5.53 -3.56 -9.42
CA SER A 35 -4.98 -2.28 -8.93
C SER A 35 -5.20 -2.05 -7.43
N TYR A 36 -6.16 -2.73 -6.81
CA TYR A 36 -6.38 -2.70 -5.35
C TYR A 36 -5.15 -3.14 -4.55
N LEU A 37 -4.23 -3.93 -5.15
CA LEU A 37 -2.97 -4.34 -4.52
C LEU A 37 -1.97 -3.19 -4.33
N GLN A 38 -2.19 -2.03 -4.95
CA GLN A 38 -1.36 -0.84 -4.78
C GLN A 38 -1.83 0.05 -3.62
N ILE A 39 -3.07 -0.10 -3.16
CA ILE A 39 -3.63 0.73 -2.10
C ILE A 39 -2.93 0.38 -0.78
N ALA A 40 -2.30 1.38 -0.16
CA ALA A 40 -1.70 1.23 1.17
C ALA A 40 -2.81 1.08 2.23
N PRO A 41 -2.94 -0.08 2.89
CA PRO A 41 -4.04 -0.31 3.82
C PRO A 41 -3.77 0.25 5.23
N SER A 42 -2.51 0.54 5.57
CA SER A 42 -2.11 1.00 6.89
C SER A 42 -2.19 2.52 7.02
N ALA A 43 -2.85 3.02 8.07
CA ALA A 43 -3.06 4.45 8.27
C ALA A 43 -1.76 5.19 8.56
N ASP A 44 -0.85 4.62 9.36
CA ASP A 44 0.43 5.25 9.70
C ASP A 44 1.32 5.48 8.46
N VAL A 45 1.34 4.51 7.55
CA VAL A 45 2.06 4.59 6.27
C VAL A 45 1.42 5.64 5.35
N ALA A 46 0.09 5.60 5.23
CA ALA A 46 -0.62 6.55 4.37
C ALA A 46 -0.45 8.00 4.85
N ALA A 47 -0.45 8.23 6.18
CA ALA A 47 -0.22 9.55 6.78
C ALA A 47 1.16 10.13 6.46
N LEU A 48 2.15 9.25 6.21
CA LEU A 48 3.52 9.61 5.85
C LEU A 48 3.74 9.77 4.34
N GLY A 49 2.68 10.06 3.57
CA GLY A 49 2.80 10.18 2.12
C GLY A 49 3.02 8.84 1.42
N GLY A 50 2.79 7.72 2.10
CA GLY A 50 3.08 6.39 1.57
C GLY A 50 4.56 6.01 1.67
N THR A 51 5.37 6.70 2.46
CA THR A 51 6.75 6.27 2.77
C THR A 51 6.70 5.06 3.70
N TYR A 52 7.04 3.89 3.19
CA TYR A 52 6.83 2.65 3.92
C TYR A 52 7.97 1.64 3.81
N VAL A 53 8.85 1.81 2.82
CA VAL A 53 9.91 0.81 2.58
C VAL A 53 10.81 0.64 3.79
N SER A 54 11.01 1.72 4.55
CA SER A 54 11.79 1.73 5.78
C SER A 54 10.94 1.63 7.07
N THR A 55 9.60 1.49 6.98
CA THR A 55 8.72 1.28 8.14
C THR A 55 8.83 -0.15 8.64
N THR A 56 8.98 -0.35 9.96
CA THR A 56 9.49 -1.60 10.50
C THR A 56 8.85 -2.02 11.82
N GLY A 57 8.99 -3.32 12.16
CA GLY A 57 8.63 -3.86 13.47
C GLY A 57 7.12 -3.99 13.73
N LYS A 58 6.30 -4.07 12.68
CA LYS A 58 4.84 -4.17 12.76
C LYS A 58 4.34 -5.28 11.83
N ALA A 59 3.20 -5.90 12.16
CA ALA A 59 2.56 -6.87 11.27
C ALA A 59 2.20 -6.25 9.92
N THR A 60 1.82 -4.97 9.91
CA THR A 60 1.46 -4.22 8.70
C THR A 60 2.61 -4.04 7.70
N SER A 61 3.87 -4.32 8.09
CA SER A 61 5.02 -4.31 7.17
C SER A 61 4.87 -5.31 6.01
N VAL A 62 4.03 -6.33 6.15
CA VAL A 62 3.74 -7.30 5.07
C VAL A 62 3.16 -6.64 3.82
N PHE A 63 2.46 -5.51 3.96
CA PHE A 63 1.83 -4.79 2.85
C PHE A 63 2.79 -3.86 2.10
N SER A 64 4.00 -3.67 2.63
CA SER A 64 4.96 -2.69 2.13
C SER A 64 6.34 -3.30 1.87
N ASN A 65 7.08 -3.55 2.92
CA ASN A 65 8.38 -4.22 2.87
C ASN A 65 8.39 -5.39 3.87
N PRO A 66 8.25 -6.64 3.41
CA PRO A 66 8.17 -7.79 4.32
C PRO A 66 9.42 -7.97 5.19
N ALA A 67 10.59 -7.42 4.79
CA ALA A 67 11.78 -7.43 5.65
C ALA A 67 11.59 -6.67 6.96
N GLY A 68 10.68 -5.68 6.98
CA GLY A 68 10.31 -4.93 8.18
C GLY A 68 9.76 -5.80 9.31
N LEU A 69 9.16 -6.96 9.02
CA LEU A 69 8.74 -7.94 10.00
C LEU A 69 9.91 -8.46 10.85
N GLY A 70 11.11 -8.55 10.27
CA GLY A 70 12.29 -9.11 10.93
C GLY A 70 12.72 -8.39 12.22
N LEU A 71 12.19 -7.18 12.44
CA LEU A 71 12.38 -6.39 13.65
C LEU A 71 11.31 -6.61 14.71
N LEU A 72 10.22 -7.29 14.39
CA LEU A 72 9.17 -7.61 15.35
C LEU A 72 9.71 -8.51 16.46
N ARG A 73 9.29 -8.25 17.68
CA ARG A 73 9.49 -9.11 18.84
C ARG A 73 8.14 -9.42 19.44
N GLY A 74 7.88 -10.71 19.74
CA GLY A 74 6.59 -11.17 20.21
C GLY A 74 5.57 -11.33 19.07
N ALA A 75 4.32 -10.97 19.31
CA ALA A 75 3.23 -11.04 18.33
C ALA A 75 2.62 -9.67 18.07
N ASP A 76 2.18 -9.42 16.85
CA ASP A 76 1.45 -8.21 16.46
C ASP A 76 0.28 -8.59 15.57
N VAL A 77 -0.91 -8.09 15.89
CA VAL A 77 -2.13 -8.28 15.09
C VAL A 77 -2.70 -6.92 14.78
N SER A 78 -3.03 -6.67 13.53
CA SER A 78 -3.55 -5.40 13.04
C SER A 78 -4.79 -5.60 12.20
N ALA A 79 -5.75 -4.66 12.31
CA ALA A 79 -6.88 -4.51 11.41
C ALA A 79 -6.92 -3.08 10.89
N GLY A 80 -7.30 -2.91 9.62
CA GLY A 80 -7.38 -1.62 8.95
C GLY A 80 -8.67 -1.49 8.15
N TYR A 81 -9.15 -0.26 8.08
CA TYR A 81 -10.28 0.16 7.26
C TYR A 81 -9.88 1.40 6.46
N VAL A 82 -10.16 1.39 5.17
CA VAL A 82 -9.95 2.51 4.27
C VAL A 82 -11.28 2.87 3.63
N ALA A 83 -11.80 4.06 3.93
CA ALA A 83 -12.82 4.70 3.13
C ALA A 83 -12.12 5.31 1.92
N TRP A 84 -12.22 4.63 0.79
CA TRP A 84 -11.58 5.02 -0.47
C TRP A 84 -12.47 6.00 -1.23
N ILE A 85 -12.03 6.40 -2.42
CA ILE A 85 -12.83 7.23 -3.33
C ILE A 85 -14.07 6.47 -3.85
N ALA A 86 -15.10 7.20 -4.27
CA ALA A 86 -16.34 6.66 -4.88
C ALA A 86 -17.07 5.62 -3.99
N ASP A 87 -17.11 5.85 -2.67
CA ASP A 87 -17.75 4.98 -1.67
C ASP A 87 -17.21 3.55 -1.62
N ILE A 88 -16.04 3.29 -2.23
CA ILE A 88 -15.35 2.02 -2.16
C ILE A 88 -14.69 1.89 -0.81
N ALA A 89 -14.72 0.71 -0.21
CA ALA A 89 -14.05 0.41 1.04
C ALA A 89 -13.00 -0.69 0.88
N LEU A 90 -11.89 -0.56 1.62
CA LEU A 90 -10.87 -1.61 1.69
C LEU A 90 -10.67 -2.00 3.16
N TYR A 91 -10.75 -3.30 3.39
CA TYR A 91 -10.50 -3.93 4.69
C TYR A 91 -9.16 -4.65 4.65
N SER A 92 -8.41 -4.57 5.73
CA SER A 92 -7.15 -5.28 5.85
C SER A 92 -6.98 -5.92 7.22
N MET A 93 -6.30 -7.05 7.25
CA MET A 93 -5.85 -7.71 8.47
C MET A 93 -4.41 -8.19 8.28
N ALA A 94 -3.60 -8.08 9.31
CA ALA A 94 -2.26 -8.65 9.34
C ALA A 94 -1.98 -9.21 10.73
N GLY A 95 -1.33 -10.36 10.77
CA GLY A 95 -0.84 -10.97 11.99
C GLY A 95 0.60 -11.43 11.80
N ALA A 96 1.46 -11.23 12.79
CA ALA A 96 2.84 -11.69 12.73
C ALA A 96 3.30 -12.19 14.10
N TYR A 97 4.15 -13.21 14.08
CA TYR A 97 4.71 -13.83 15.27
C TYR A 97 6.19 -14.12 15.13
N HIS A 98 6.97 -13.68 16.11
CA HIS A 98 8.41 -13.92 16.19
C HIS A 98 8.71 -15.26 16.85
N ILE A 99 9.42 -16.13 16.15
CA ILE A 99 9.96 -17.39 16.69
C ILE A 99 11.46 -17.21 16.89
N GLU A 100 11.90 -17.36 18.12
CA GLU A 100 13.30 -17.19 18.50
C GLU A 100 14.22 -18.11 17.68
N ASN A 101 15.35 -17.55 17.21
CA ASN A 101 16.35 -18.21 16.35
C ASN A 101 15.85 -18.68 14.96
N VAL A 102 14.58 -18.52 14.64
CA VAL A 102 13.99 -18.88 13.32
C VAL A 102 13.73 -17.63 12.51
N GLY A 103 12.93 -16.70 13.03
CA GLY A 103 12.50 -15.50 12.32
C GLY A 103 11.06 -15.13 12.64
N VAL A 104 10.45 -14.32 11.80
CA VAL A 104 9.07 -13.85 11.96
C VAL A 104 8.22 -14.41 10.84
N PHE A 105 7.13 -15.08 11.22
CA PHE A 105 6.08 -15.49 10.28
C PHE A 105 4.93 -14.49 10.34
N GLY A 106 4.34 -14.22 9.18
CA GLY A 106 3.18 -13.35 9.05
C GLY A 106 2.09 -13.94 8.18
N VAL A 107 0.88 -13.48 8.41
CA VAL A 107 -0.30 -13.71 7.56
C VAL A 107 -0.96 -12.38 7.28
N ASN A 108 -1.56 -12.25 6.10
CA ASN A 108 -2.24 -11.01 5.72
C ASN A 108 -3.45 -11.28 4.84
N LEU A 109 -4.41 -10.37 4.93
CA LEU A 109 -5.63 -10.36 4.13
C LEU A 109 -5.94 -8.92 3.74
N VAL A 110 -6.30 -8.72 2.49
CA VAL A 110 -6.89 -7.47 1.98
C VAL A 110 -8.15 -7.86 1.22
N SER A 111 -9.24 -7.13 1.45
CA SER A 111 -10.50 -7.30 0.72
C SER A 111 -11.05 -5.94 0.34
N MET A 112 -11.55 -5.81 -0.88
CA MET A 112 -12.14 -4.59 -1.39
C MET A 112 -13.63 -4.77 -1.58
N ASP A 113 -14.40 -3.78 -1.15
CA ASP A 113 -15.85 -3.70 -1.27
C ASP A 113 -16.19 -2.51 -2.16
N TYR A 114 -16.78 -2.80 -3.30
CA TYR A 114 -17.18 -1.78 -4.29
C TYR A 114 -18.63 -1.32 -4.09
N GLY A 115 -19.30 -1.81 -3.06
CA GLY A 115 -20.72 -1.57 -2.86
C GLY A 115 -21.59 -2.33 -3.88
N SER A 116 -22.84 -1.89 -4.03
CA SER A 116 -23.79 -2.45 -4.98
C SER A 116 -23.76 -1.66 -6.28
N LEU A 117 -23.55 -2.35 -7.40
CA LEU A 117 -23.55 -1.81 -8.74
C LEU A 117 -24.81 -2.29 -9.47
N ARG A 118 -25.44 -1.39 -10.26
CA ARG A 118 -26.61 -1.75 -11.05
C ARG A 118 -26.20 -2.24 -12.42
N GLY A 119 -26.54 -3.48 -12.73
CA GLY A 119 -26.31 -4.10 -14.04
C GLY A 119 -27.33 -3.63 -15.07
N THR A 120 -26.85 -3.27 -16.26
CA THR A 120 -27.71 -2.98 -17.39
C THR A 120 -27.14 -3.57 -18.68
N ARG A 121 -28.00 -3.95 -19.60
CA ARG A 121 -27.58 -4.29 -20.96
C ARG A 121 -28.45 -3.55 -22.01
N PRO A 122 -27.94 -3.33 -23.22
CA PRO A 122 -28.76 -2.76 -24.29
C PRO A 122 -30.01 -3.62 -24.58
N TRP A 123 -31.13 -2.96 -24.91
CA TRP A 123 -32.33 -3.64 -25.38
C TRP A 123 -32.05 -4.36 -26.72
N GLN A 124 -32.57 -5.56 -26.88
CA GLN A 124 -32.40 -6.38 -28.08
C GLN A 124 -33.75 -6.80 -28.66
N SER A 125 -33.77 -7.13 -29.96
CA SER A 125 -34.98 -7.65 -30.63
C SER A 125 -35.33 -9.03 -30.04
N GLY A 126 -36.39 -9.07 -29.22
CA GLY A 126 -36.80 -10.26 -28.46
C GLY A 126 -37.09 -9.95 -26.99
N ASP A 127 -36.59 -8.82 -26.49
CA ASP A 127 -36.94 -8.31 -25.17
C ASP A 127 -38.36 -7.72 -25.15
N ASP A 128 -38.87 -7.41 -23.96
CA ASP A 128 -40.17 -6.76 -23.79
C ASP A 128 -40.24 -5.48 -24.63
N PRO A 129 -41.18 -5.41 -25.62
CA PRO A 129 -41.30 -4.23 -26.48
C PRO A 129 -41.60 -2.93 -25.74
N SER A 130 -42.20 -3.01 -24.54
CA SER A 130 -42.51 -1.83 -23.71
C SER A 130 -41.24 -1.13 -23.18
N LEU A 131 -40.11 -1.84 -23.10
CA LEU A 131 -38.83 -1.32 -22.65
C LEU A 131 -37.94 -0.79 -23.79
N ARG A 132 -38.42 -0.88 -25.06
CA ARG A 132 -37.63 -0.46 -26.20
C ARG A 132 -37.24 1.01 -26.16
N ASP A 133 -38.15 1.88 -25.74
CA ASP A 133 -37.93 3.33 -25.69
C ASP A 133 -36.94 3.71 -24.54
N GLN A 134 -36.82 2.86 -23.52
CA GLN A 134 -35.83 2.98 -22.49
C GLN A 134 -34.42 2.67 -23.00
N GLY A 135 -34.27 1.83 -24.00
CA GLY A 135 -33.02 1.48 -24.66
C GLY A 135 -32.14 0.48 -23.94
N TYR A 136 -32.47 0.09 -22.71
CA TYR A 136 -31.71 -0.87 -21.90
C TYR A 136 -32.63 -1.77 -21.06
N ILE A 137 -32.12 -2.91 -20.67
CA ILE A 137 -32.75 -3.85 -19.73
C ILE A 137 -31.95 -3.77 -18.40
N ASP A 138 -32.69 -3.65 -17.34
CA ASP A 138 -32.16 -3.72 -15.97
C ASP A 138 -31.92 -5.19 -15.58
N LEU A 139 -30.70 -5.50 -15.17
CA LEU A 139 -30.28 -6.85 -14.76
C LEU A 139 -30.28 -7.03 -13.23
N GLY A 140 -30.63 -5.95 -12.49
CA GLY A 140 -30.57 -5.95 -11.04
C GLY A 140 -29.20 -5.53 -10.51
N ASP A 141 -29.07 -5.61 -9.20
CA ASP A 141 -27.85 -5.21 -8.49
C ASP A 141 -26.84 -6.36 -8.43
N PHE A 142 -25.55 -6.02 -8.55
CA PHE A 142 -24.44 -6.96 -8.37
C PHE A 142 -23.32 -6.34 -7.56
N THR A 143 -22.45 -7.18 -7.01
CA THR A 143 -21.27 -6.76 -6.25
C THR A 143 -20.03 -7.34 -6.92
N VAL A 144 -18.93 -6.58 -6.88
CA VAL A 144 -17.61 -7.04 -7.27
C VAL A 144 -16.84 -7.42 -6.01
N ASN A 145 -16.09 -8.51 -6.06
CA ASN A 145 -15.33 -9.00 -4.92
C ASN A 145 -13.86 -9.16 -5.28
N ASP A 146 -13.02 -8.38 -4.63
CA ASP A 146 -11.58 -8.51 -4.73
C ASP A 146 -11.00 -8.85 -3.36
N PHE A 147 -10.11 -9.82 -3.31
CA PHE A 147 -9.35 -10.11 -2.11
C PHE A 147 -7.97 -10.67 -2.42
N ALA A 148 -7.06 -10.48 -1.46
CA ALA A 148 -5.76 -11.14 -1.46
C ALA A 148 -5.45 -11.66 -0.06
N PHE A 149 -5.05 -12.93 0.02
CA PHE A 149 -4.58 -13.57 1.25
C PHE A 149 -3.13 -14.00 1.07
N GLY A 150 -2.28 -13.78 2.07
CA GLY A 150 -0.86 -14.08 1.98
C GLY A 150 -0.24 -14.62 3.25
N ILE A 151 0.92 -15.25 3.06
CA ILE A 151 1.82 -15.70 4.11
C ILE A 151 3.20 -15.07 3.90
N SER A 152 3.82 -14.66 4.98
CA SER A 152 5.09 -13.94 4.95
C SER A 152 6.11 -14.59 5.87
N TYR A 153 7.37 -14.42 5.52
CA TYR A 153 8.49 -14.78 6.37
C TYR A 153 9.57 -13.71 6.29
N ALA A 154 10.15 -13.36 7.43
CA ALA A 154 11.27 -12.44 7.49
C ALA A 154 12.30 -12.90 8.52
N ARG A 155 13.57 -12.55 8.25
CA ARG A 155 14.68 -12.91 9.11
C ARG A 155 15.75 -11.84 9.11
N SER A 156 16.38 -11.67 10.25
CA SER A 156 17.68 -10.99 10.40
C SER A 156 18.80 -11.91 9.89
N ILE A 157 19.56 -11.47 8.91
CA ILE A 157 20.75 -12.17 8.42
C ILE A 157 21.97 -11.76 9.24
N THR A 158 22.06 -10.47 9.55
CA THR A 158 23.03 -9.90 10.48
C THR A 158 22.30 -8.95 11.42
N SER A 159 22.99 -8.38 12.42
CA SER A 159 22.39 -7.35 13.28
C SER A 159 21.94 -6.09 12.53
N GLN A 160 22.41 -5.90 11.30
CA GLN A 160 22.17 -4.71 10.49
C GLN A 160 21.35 -4.99 9.21
N PHE A 161 21.20 -6.26 8.81
CA PHE A 161 20.57 -6.63 7.53
C PHE A 161 19.46 -7.64 7.70
N TYR A 162 18.30 -7.30 7.16
CA TYR A 162 17.07 -8.08 7.23
C TYR A 162 16.55 -8.37 5.82
N VAL A 163 15.97 -9.55 5.64
CA VAL A 163 15.32 -9.96 4.41
C VAL A 163 13.92 -10.49 4.72
N GLY A 164 13.02 -10.37 3.79
CA GLY A 164 11.67 -10.92 3.92
C GLY A 164 11.02 -11.17 2.58
N GLY A 165 10.04 -12.04 2.59
CA GLY A 165 9.20 -12.36 1.46
C GLY A 165 7.76 -12.58 1.88
N ASN A 166 6.86 -12.40 0.93
CA ASN A 166 5.42 -12.61 1.08
C ASN A 166 4.91 -13.29 -0.18
N ILE A 167 4.06 -14.30 -0.02
CA ILE A 167 3.38 -14.99 -1.11
C ILE A 167 1.89 -14.76 -0.90
N ARG A 168 1.20 -14.21 -1.91
CA ARG A 168 -0.24 -13.91 -1.84
C ARG A 168 -0.99 -14.62 -2.96
N TYR A 169 -2.14 -15.15 -2.60
CA TYR A 169 -3.18 -15.51 -3.56
C TYR A 169 -4.10 -14.31 -3.71
N ALA A 170 -4.18 -13.76 -4.92
CA ALA A 170 -5.04 -12.62 -5.25
C ALA A 170 -6.13 -13.06 -6.20
N ARG A 171 -7.37 -12.64 -5.94
CA ARG A 171 -8.55 -12.90 -6.76
C ARG A 171 -9.33 -11.63 -6.97
N GLN A 172 -9.78 -11.45 -8.20
CA GLN A 172 -10.76 -10.45 -8.59
C GLN A 172 -11.91 -11.13 -9.30
N ASP A 173 -13.15 -10.89 -8.85
CA ASP A 173 -14.37 -11.45 -9.41
C ASP A 173 -15.29 -10.29 -9.78
N LEU A 174 -15.36 -10.02 -11.08
CA LEU A 174 -16.06 -8.83 -11.61
C LEU A 174 -17.57 -9.03 -11.80
N SER A 175 -18.08 -10.25 -11.64
CA SER A 175 -19.51 -10.52 -11.85
C SER A 175 -20.01 -11.79 -11.14
N PRO A 176 -19.89 -11.90 -9.80
CA PRO A 176 -20.20 -13.14 -9.11
C PRO A 176 -21.68 -13.57 -9.16
N ASN A 177 -22.58 -12.64 -9.42
CA ASN A 177 -24.04 -12.88 -9.32
C ASN A 177 -24.82 -12.57 -10.60
N ILE A 178 -24.17 -12.15 -11.68
CA ILE A 178 -24.82 -11.86 -12.94
C ILE A 178 -24.34 -12.87 -13.98
N ASN A 179 -25.26 -13.66 -14.51
CA ASN A 179 -25.06 -14.31 -15.80
C ASN A 179 -25.05 -13.22 -16.88
N VAL A 180 -23.96 -12.49 -16.98
CA VAL A 180 -23.71 -11.63 -18.14
C VAL A 180 -23.45 -12.59 -19.29
N ALA A 181 -24.49 -12.98 -19.98
CA ALA A 181 -24.34 -13.56 -21.29
C ALA A 181 -23.71 -12.49 -22.18
N ILE A 182 -22.37 -12.42 -22.19
CA ILE A 182 -21.66 -11.67 -23.21
C ILE A 182 -21.95 -12.40 -24.51
N ILE A 183 -22.86 -11.87 -25.25
CA ILE A 183 -23.15 -12.37 -26.60
C ILE A 183 -21.96 -11.92 -27.44
N ASP A 184 -21.14 -12.89 -27.87
CA ASP A 184 -20.15 -12.62 -28.90
C ASP A 184 -20.85 -11.93 -30.06
N ALA A 185 -20.49 -10.69 -30.34
CA ALA A 185 -21.08 -9.86 -31.38
C ALA A 185 -20.92 -10.46 -32.79
N ILE A 186 -20.04 -11.43 -32.95
CA ILE A 186 -19.74 -12.10 -34.23
C ILE A 186 -20.52 -13.41 -34.36
N THR A 187 -20.61 -14.21 -33.31
CA THR A 187 -21.17 -15.57 -33.36
C THR A 187 -22.56 -15.68 -32.77
N GLY A 188 -23.02 -14.68 -31.99
CA GLY A 188 -24.29 -14.72 -31.26
C GLY A 188 -24.29 -15.77 -30.11
N GLY A 189 -23.17 -16.37 -29.80
CA GLY A 189 -23.02 -17.38 -28.76
C GLY A 189 -22.92 -16.74 -27.36
N ILE A 190 -23.35 -17.49 -26.35
CA ILE A 190 -23.12 -17.11 -24.93
C ILE A 190 -21.69 -17.41 -24.58
N VAL A 191 -20.91 -16.39 -24.19
CA VAL A 191 -19.58 -16.55 -23.61
C VAL A 191 -19.74 -16.98 -22.15
N ASP A 192 -18.98 -17.96 -21.73
CA ASP A 192 -19.04 -18.53 -20.36
C ASP A 192 -18.62 -17.49 -19.32
N ASN A 193 -19.40 -17.37 -18.24
CA ASN A 193 -19.13 -16.45 -17.11
C ASN A 193 -17.85 -16.77 -16.32
N SER A 194 -17.23 -17.92 -16.53
CA SER A 194 -15.97 -18.31 -15.88
C SER A 194 -14.79 -17.38 -16.22
N GLU A 195 -14.89 -16.60 -17.30
CA GLU A 195 -13.86 -15.68 -17.76
C GLU A 195 -13.82 -14.34 -16.98
N ASN A 196 -14.81 -14.09 -16.10
CA ASN A 196 -14.86 -12.86 -15.31
C ASN A 196 -14.06 -12.92 -14.00
N VAL A 197 -13.42 -14.05 -13.73
CA VAL A 197 -12.62 -14.28 -12.52
C VAL A 197 -11.15 -14.32 -12.87
N VAL A 198 -10.38 -13.42 -12.27
CA VAL A 198 -8.92 -13.40 -12.39
C VAL A 198 -8.31 -13.89 -11.08
N THR A 199 -7.38 -14.82 -11.17
CA THR A 199 -6.64 -15.32 -10.01
C THR A 199 -5.14 -15.32 -10.30
N ASN A 200 -4.35 -14.90 -9.31
CA ASN A 200 -2.89 -14.86 -9.41
C ASN A 200 -2.20 -15.27 -8.13
N VAL A 201 -1.02 -15.85 -8.28
CA VAL A 201 -0.06 -15.95 -7.19
C VAL A 201 0.94 -14.81 -7.33
N VAL A 202 1.04 -14.03 -6.27
CA VAL A 202 1.79 -12.77 -6.23
C VAL A 202 2.90 -12.89 -5.20
N PHE A 203 4.09 -12.44 -5.56
CA PHE A 203 5.27 -12.48 -4.71
C PHE A 203 5.73 -11.07 -4.38
N ASP A 204 6.10 -10.85 -3.12
CA ASP A 204 6.76 -9.64 -2.67
C ASP A 204 8.08 -10.00 -2.00
N PHE A 205 9.10 -9.20 -2.23
CA PHE A 205 10.43 -9.35 -1.62
C PHE A 205 10.85 -8.04 -1.00
N GLY A 206 11.59 -8.12 0.08
CA GLY A 206 12.08 -6.94 0.76
C GLY A 206 13.43 -7.13 1.40
N THR A 207 14.14 -6.03 1.52
CA THR A 207 15.39 -5.92 2.27
C THR A 207 15.36 -4.66 3.12
N LEU A 208 16.08 -4.70 4.25
CA LEU A 208 16.23 -3.56 5.13
C LEU A 208 17.66 -3.57 5.70
N TYR A 209 18.32 -2.41 5.65
CA TYR A 209 19.71 -2.26 6.07
C TYR A 209 19.92 -1.06 7.00
N TYR A 210 20.55 -1.30 8.12
CA TYR A 210 20.98 -0.31 9.11
C TYR A 210 22.50 -0.16 9.06
N PRO A 211 23.07 0.90 8.47
CA PRO A 211 24.51 1.07 8.35
C PRO A 211 25.23 1.32 9.69
N GLY A 212 24.47 1.51 10.79
CA GLY A 212 25.03 1.82 12.11
C GLY A 212 25.35 3.30 12.30
N PHE A 213 24.86 4.17 11.44
CA PHE A 213 24.95 5.62 11.59
C PHE A 213 23.63 6.14 12.18
N HIS A 214 23.61 6.38 13.49
CA HIS A 214 22.39 6.68 14.24
C HIS A 214 21.31 5.63 13.96
N ASP A 215 20.07 6.04 13.66
CA ASP A 215 19.00 5.16 13.25
C ASP A 215 18.73 5.19 11.74
N LEU A 216 19.68 5.71 10.93
CA LEU A 216 19.58 5.69 9.48
C LEU A 216 19.29 4.29 8.99
N ARG A 217 18.27 4.16 8.17
CA ARG A 217 17.85 2.89 7.57
C ARG A 217 17.54 3.05 6.12
N PHE A 218 17.94 2.06 5.33
CA PHE A 218 17.64 1.91 3.93
C PHE A 218 16.77 0.69 3.73
N GLY A 219 15.79 0.80 2.86
CA GLY A 219 14.98 -0.33 2.46
C GLY A 219 14.88 -0.42 0.96
N ALA A 220 14.69 -1.65 0.47
CA ALA A 220 14.27 -1.89 -0.90
C ALA A 220 13.16 -2.94 -0.89
N SER A 221 12.14 -2.77 -1.72
CA SER A 221 11.08 -3.75 -1.87
C SER A 221 10.66 -3.90 -3.33
N LEU A 222 10.38 -5.13 -3.71
CA LEU A 222 9.76 -5.49 -4.98
C LEU A 222 8.40 -6.08 -4.64
N ARG A 223 7.33 -5.44 -5.10
CA ARG A 223 5.96 -5.85 -4.80
C ARG A 223 5.18 -6.21 -6.05
N ASN A 224 4.21 -7.10 -5.85
CA ASN A 224 3.28 -7.52 -6.89
C ASN A 224 3.97 -8.22 -8.08
N PHE A 225 5.08 -8.93 -7.82
CA PHE A 225 5.72 -9.76 -8.84
C PHE A 225 4.87 -11.00 -9.12
N SER A 226 4.47 -11.20 -10.36
CA SER A 226 3.62 -12.32 -10.78
C SER A 226 3.79 -12.62 -12.26
N ASN A 227 3.21 -13.71 -12.72
CA ASN A 227 3.00 -13.96 -14.13
C ASN A 227 1.92 -13.02 -14.69
N GLN A 228 1.88 -12.87 -16.00
CA GLN A 228 0.78 -12.22 -16.71
C GLN A 228 -0.52 -12.98 -16.49
N SER A 229 -1.63 -12.25 -16.47
CA SER A 229 -2.98 -12.79 -16.41
C SER A 229 -3.72 -12.57 -17.71
N ASP A 230 -4.59 -13.49 -17.99
CA ASP A 230 -5.53 -13.38 -19.10
C ASP A 230 -6.91 -12.98 -18.53
N TYR A 231 -7.55 -12.00 -19.15
CA TYR A 231 -8.95 -11.64 -18.95
C TYR A 231 -9.62 -11.57 -20.30
N PHE A 232 -10.51 -12.49 -20.58
CA PHE A 232 -10.91 -12.81 -21.95
C PHE A 232 -9.67 -13.05 -22.82
N ASP A 233 -9.65 -12.59 -24.04
CA ASP A 233 -8.50 -12.66 -24.94
C ASP A 233 -7.44 -11.59 -24.74
N GLN A 234 -7.53 -10.81 -23.64
CA GLN A 234 -6.61 -9.71 -23.34
C GLN A 234 -5.65 -10.11 -22.21
N ARG A 235 -4.36 -10.05 -22.52
CA ARG A 235 -3.31 -10.18 -21.51
C ARG A 235 -3.04 -8.87 -20.81
N PHE A 236 -2.93 -8.94 -19.50
CA PHE A 236 -2.50 -7.81 -18.69
C PHE A 236 -1.46 -8.25 -17.66
N GLU A 237 -0.75 -7.27 -17.14
CA GLU A 237 0.25 -7.47 -16.11
C GLU A 237 -0.28 -6.95 -14.77
N LEU A 238 0.24 -7.48 -13.66
CA LEU A 238 -0.02 -6.96 -12.34
C LEU A 238 0.81 -5.67 -12.10
N PRO A 239 0.39 -4.85 -11.13
CA PRO A 239 1.03 -3.57 -10.85
C PRO A 239 2.35 -3.74 -10.10
N LEU A 240 3.33 -4.34 -10.76
CA LEU A 240 4.68 -4.51 -10.22
C LEU A 240 5.25 -3.15 -9.83
N THR A 241 5.79 -3.08 -8.62
CA THR A 241 6.39 -1.86 -8.09
C THR A 241 7.73 -2.18 -7.45
N LEU A 242 8.75 -1.43 -7.81
CA LEU A 242 10.07 -1.46 -7.18
C LEU A 242 10.24 -0.16 -6.38
N ASP A 243 10.54 -0.29 -5.10
CA ASP A 243 10.63 0.82 -4.18
C ASP A 243 11.99 0.84 -3.49
N PHE A 244 12.55 2.03 -3.34
CA PHE A 244 13.74 2.31 -2.55
C PHE A 244 13.43 3.40 -1.53
N GLY A 245 13.66 3.12 -0.26
CA GLY A 245 13.36 4.06 0.80
C GLY A 245 14.53 4.28 1.73
N LEU A 246 14.54 5.45 2.34
CA LEU A 246 15.43 5.78 3.45
C LEU A 246 14.65 6.54 4.52
N ALA A 247 15.04 6.35 5.77
CA ALA A 247 14.51 7.14 6.87
C ALA A 247 15.54 7.30 7.98
N MET A 248 15.39 8.37 8.75
CA MET A 248 16.27 8.67 9.88
C MET A 248 15.59 9.59 10.89
N ASP A 249 15.92 9.45 12.17
CA ASP A 249 15.55 10.40 13.20
C ASP A 249 16.51 11.62 13.17
N VAL A 250 15.93 12.78 12.86
CA VAL A 250 16.69 14.03 12.72
C VAL A 250 17.24 14.52 14.07
N PHE A 251 16.56 14.27 15.20
CA PHE A 251 17.04 14.69 16.50
C PHE A 251 18.32 13.96 16.90
N GLN A 252 18.47 12.69 16.53
CA GLN A 252 19.72 11.96 16.72
C GLN A 252 20.88 12.56 15.90
N LEU A 253 20.59 13.12 14.70
CA LEU A 253 21.62 13.78 13.89
C LEU A 253 22.06 15.13 14.46
N MET A 254 21.14 15.87 15.08
CA MET A 254 21.39 17.24 15.57
C MET A 254 22.12 17.32 16.92
N ASN A 255 22.36 16.25 17.57
CA ASN A 255 22.85 16.00 18.94
C ASN A 255 21.70 15.70 19.92
N GLU A 256 21.92 14.74 20.78
CA GLU A 256 20.97 14.29 21.81
C GLU A 256 20.50 15.41 22.80
N ALA A 257 21.18 16.56 22.83
CA ALA A 257 20.83 17.70 23.66
C ALA A 257 19.85 18.68 23.02
N SER A 258 19.47 18.52 21.74
CA SER A 258 18.69 19.51 20.99
C SER A 258 17.22 19.15 20.80
N GLY A 259 16.83 17.91 21.05
CA GLY A 259 15.43 17.49 21.01
C GLY A 259 14.76 17.58 22.39
N PRO A 260 13.45 17.83 22.45
CA PRO A 260 12.70 17.68 23.70
C PRO A 260 12.86 16.25 24.24
N SER A 261 12.99 16.10 25.55
CA SER A 261 13.08 14.79 26.19
C SER A 261 11.91 13.90 25.73
N ASN A 262 12.20 12.66 25.35
CA ASN A 262 11.21 11.68 24.86
C ASN A 262 10.50 12.06 23.55
N SER A 263 11.16 12.79 22.66
CA SER A 263 10.61 13.12 21.33
C SER A 263 11.49 12.56 20.23
N LYS A 264 10.86 12.17 19.11
CA LYS A 264 11.51 11.73 17.87
C LYS A 264 10.99 12.55 16.71
N LEU A 265 11.85 12.88 15.75
CA LEU A 265 11.47 13.51 14.49
C LEU A 265 12.05 12.68 13.36
N THR A 266 11.25 11.78 12.82
CA THR A 266 11.66 10.93 11.71
C THR A 266 11.31 11.60 10.38
N VAL A 267 12.28 11.64 9.48
CA VAL A 267 12.08 12.02 8.07
C VAL A 267 12.30 10.78 7.22
N ALA A 268 11.40 10.53 6.30
CA ALA A 268 11.43 9.41 5.37
C ALA A 268 11.26 9.88 3.92
N MET A 269 11.88 9.16 3.01
CA MET A 269 11.77 9.37 1.58
C MET A 269 11.78 8.03 0.87
N ASP A 270 10.79 7.80 -0.01
CA ASP A 270 10.71 6.62 -0.85
C ASP A 270 10.67 7.02 -2.32
N TRP A 271 11.53 6.42 -3.10
CA TRP A 271 11.49 6.45 -4.56
C TRP A 271 10.75 5.23 -5.05
N VAL A 272 9.68 5.46 -5.80
CA VAL A 272 8.74 4.43 -6.26
C VAL A 272 8.80 4.35 -7.78
N HIS A 273 9.10 3.14 -8.28
CA HIS A 273 9.12 2.82 -9.71
C HIS A 273 8.00 1.83 -10.04
N PRO A 274 6.79 2.29 -10.34
CA PRO A 274 5.71 1.42 -10.77
C PRO A 274 5.89 1.05 -12.25
N ARG A 275 5.45 -0.15 -12.62
CA ARG A 275 5.50 -0.62 -14.02
C ARG A 275 4.59 0.19 -14.94
N ASP A 276 3.43 0.59 -14.43
CA ASP A 276 2.29 1.15 -15.15
C ASP A 276 2.16 2.67 -15.05
N TYR A 277 3.08 3.34 -14.33
CA TYR A 277 3.15 4.78 -14.18
C TYR A 277 4.59 5.30 -14.26
N SER A 278 4.72 6.62 -14.33
CA SER A 278 6.01 7.31 -14.22
C SER A 278 6.60 7.20 -12.82
N GLU A 279 7.88 7.49 -12.68
CA GLU A 279 8.60 7.56 -11.40
C GLU A 279 7.88 8.47 -10.41
N ARG A 280 7.79 8.04 -9.17
CA ARG A 280 7.12 8.73 -8.07
C ARG A 280 8.08 8.94 -6.92
N LEU A 281 7.88 10.02 -6.17
CA LEU A 281 8.64 10.31 -4.97
C LEU A 281 7.67 10.58 -3.83
N HIS A 282 7.89 9.91 -2.69
CA HIS A 282 7.14 10.13 -1.47
C HIS A 282 8.05 10.77 -0.43
N LEU A 283 7.52 11.74 0.30
CA LEU A 283 8.17 12.34 1.47
C LEU A 283 7.25 12.21 2.67
N GLY A 284 7.80 11.84 3.82
CA GLY A 284 7.09 11.71 5.07
C GLY A 284 7.85 12.30 6.24
N VAL A 285 7.13 12.90 7.17
CA VAL A 285 7.66 13.42 8.43
C VAL A 285 6.76 12.92 9.57
N GLU A 286 7.37 12.32 10.58
CA GLU A 286 6.70 11.88 11.81
C GLU A 286 7.32 12.55 13.02
N TYR A 287 6.49 13.21 13.82
CA TYR A 287 6.87 13.67 15.15
C TYR A 287 6.22 12.76 16.19
N GLY A 288 7.05 12.03 16.92
CA GLY A 288 6.64 11.19 18.05
C GLY A 288 6.93 11.89 19.38
N PHE A 289 5.95 11.92 20.27
CA PHE A 289 6.06 12.47 21.61
C PHE A 289 5.79 11.40 22.67
N MET A 290 6.74 11.16 23.53
CA MET A 290 6.70 10.16 24.61
C MET A 290 6.46 8.71 24.15
N ASP A 291 6.74 8.40 22.87
CA ASP A 291 6.33 7.15 22.21
C ASP A 291 4.81 6.84 22.33
N LEU A 292 4.03 7.84 22.71
CA LEU A 292 2.58 7.77 22.95
C LEU A 292 1.77 8.46 21.86
N PHE A 293 2.14 9.67 21.47
CA PHE A 293 1.43 10.46 20.46
C PHE A 293 2.31 10.64 19.24
N PHE A 294 1.69 10.48 18.06
CA PHE A 294 2.36 10.61 16.78
C PHE A 294 1.58 11.57 15.89
N LEU A 295 2.26 12.57 15.37
CA LEU A 295 1.76 13.48 14.34
C LEU A 295 2.53 13.20 13.06
N ARG A 296 1.79 12.99 11.96
CA ARG A 296 2.37 12.62 10.68
C ARG A 296 1.90 13.54 9.57
N GLY A 297 2.80 13.81 8.65
CA GLY A 297 2.48 14.53 7.42
C GLY A 297 3.32 14.00 6.28
N GLY A 298 2.79 14.04 5.08
CA GLY A 298 3.49 13.58 3.90
C GLY A 298 3.05 14.25 2.63
N TYR A 299 3.84 14.03 1.60
CA TYR A 299 3.56 14.53 0.26
C TYR A 299 3.99 13.52 -0.79
N LYS A 300 3.13 13.32 -1.80
CA LYS A 300 3.35 12.45 -2.95
C LYS A 300 3.58 13.30 -4.20
N PHE A 301 4.73 13.12 -4.82
CA PHE A 301 5.11 13.80 -6.05
C PHE A 301 4.83 12.90 -7.26
N ASN A 302 4.53 13.51 -8.39
CA ASN A 302 4.24 12.88 -9.68
C ASN A 302 3.00 11.97 -9.64
N TYR A 303 1.99 12.41 -8.89
CA TYR A 303 0.64 11.87 -8.93
C TYR A 303 -0.29 12.90 -9.55
N ASP A 304 -1.29 12.42 -10.29
CA ASP A 304 -2.26 13.31 -10.93
C ASP A 304 -3.21 13.93 -9.90
N GLU A 305 -3.66 13.12 -8.92
CA GLU A 305 -4.67 13.53 -7.95
C GLU A 305 -4.19 13.45 -6.49
N GLU A 306 -3.40 12.44 -6.14
CA GLU A 306 -2.90 12.29 -4.77
C GLU A 306 -1.79 13.30 -4.47
N SER A 307 -1.85 13.95 -3.30
CA SER A 307 -0.85 14.97 -2.93
C SER A 307 -0.52 14.94 -1.45
N PHE A 308 -1.19 15.78 -0.66
CA PHE A 308 -0.97 15.89 0.78
C PHE A 308 -1.61 14.76 1.55
N THR A 309 -0.88 14.31 2.57
CA THR A 309 -1.38 13.37 3.56
C THR A 309 -1.09 13.87 4.96
N GLY A 310 -1.90 13.46 5.91
CA GLY A 310 -1.69 13.79 7.30
C GLY A 310 -2.35 12.75 8.20
N GLY A 311 -1.90 12.65 9.44
CA GLY A 311 -2.49 11.69 10.37
C GLY A 311 -2.01 11.82 11.80
N LEU A 312 -2.71 11.10 12.65
CA LEU A 312 -2.47 11.04 14.09
C LEU A 312 -2.37 9.59 14.53
N GLY A 313 -1.53 9.32 15.53
CA GLY A 313 -1.42 8.01 16.14
C GLY A 313 -1.38 8.12 17.66
N VAL A 314 -1.96 7.11 18.32
CA VAL A 314 -1.84 6.92 19.78
C VAL A 314 -1.38 5.48 20.01
N HIS A 315 -0.26 5.35 20.74
CA HIS A 315 0.33 4.05 21.06
C HIS A 315 0.42 3.91 22.57
N LEU A 316 -0.29 2.96 23.13
CA LEU A 316 -0.31 2.66 24.57
C LEU A 316 0.42 1.36 24.82
N GLU A 317 1.39 1.37 25.70
CA GLU A 317 2.11 0.15 26.12
C GLU A 317 2.00 -0.05 27.62
N THR A 318 1.57 -1.23 28.05
CA THR A 318 1.48 -1.60 29.47
C THR A 318 1.60 -3.11 29.65
N GLY A 319 2.40 -3.55 30.63
CA GLY A 319 2.42 -4.95 31.09
C GLY A 319 2.79 -5.98 30.01
N GLY A 320 3.56 -5.62 28.98
CA GLY A 320 3.92 -6.51 27.87
C GLY A 320 2.93 -6.50 26.70
N TYR A 321 1.88 -5.68 26.80
CA TYR A 321 0.92 -5.44 25.74
C TYR A 321 1.06 -4.03 25.19
N GLY A 322 0.81 -3.87 23.89
CA GLY A 322 0.75 -2.57 23.23
C GLY A 322 -0.53 -2.47 22.41
N LEU A 323 -1.21 -1.33 22.51
CA LEU A 323 -2.36 -0.97 21.66
C LEU A 323 -1.96 0.24 20.83
N ARG A 324 -2.12 0.16 19.52
CA ARG A 324 -1.89 1.28 18.58
C ARG A 324 -3.18 1.57 17.84
N ALA A 325 -3.51 2.85 17.72
CA ALA A 325 -4.61 3.32 16.90
C ALA A 325 -4.09 4.51 16.08
N ASP A 326 -4.21 4.40 14.75
CA ASP A 326 -3.70 5.38 13.80
C ASP A 326 -4.83 5.80 12.85
N TYR A 327 -4.89 7.10 12.56
CA TYR A 327 -5.78 7.69 11.58
C TYR A 327 -4.99 8.42 10.52
N ALA A 328 -5.43 8.34 9.26
CA ALA A 328 -4.86 9.08 8.15
C ALA A 328 -5.91 9.68 7.23
N TYR A 329 -5.60 10.87 6.76
CA TYR A 329 -6.27 11.60 5.70
C TYR A 329 -5.34 11.69 4.49
N SER A 330 -5.87 11.45 3.28
CA SER A 330 -5.14 11.63 2.02
C SER A 330 -6.01 12.46 1.08
N ALA A 331 -5.47 13.57 0.57
CA ALA A 331 -6.15 14.43 -0.40
C ALA A 331 -6.07 13.82 -1.80
N PHE A 332 -7.21 13.79 -2.50
CA PHE A 332 -7.37 13.28 -3.87
C PHE A 332 -7.98 14.33 -4.81
N GLY A 333 -7.47 15.58 -4.73
CA GLY A 333 -7.92 16.68 -5.56
C GLY A 333 -9.39 17.07 -5.34
N ASP A 334 -9.87 18.00 -6.16
CA ASP A 334 -11.22 18.54 -6.02
C ASP A 334 -12.31 17.58 -6.51
N PHE A 335 -11.97 16.65 -7.40
CA PHE A 335 -12.94 15.75 -8.01
C PHE A 335 -13.22 14.51 -7.16
N PHE A 336 -12.20 13.89 -6.59
CA PHE A 336 -12.35 12.66 -5.81
C PHE A 336 -12.42 12.91 -4.30
N GLY A 337 -12.12 14.14 -3.84
CA GLY A 337 -12.19 14.52 -2.43
C GLY A 337 -11.03 13.93 -1.61
N SER A 338 -11.31 12.95 -0.77
CA SER A 338 -10.29 12.40 0.15
C SER A 338 -10.52 10.93 0.46
N ALA A 339 -9.44 10.22 0.77
CA ALA A 339 -9.49 8.90 1.39
C ALA A 339 -9.12 8.98 2.87
N ASN A 340 -9.87 8.26 3.70
CA ASN A 340 -9.67 8.20 5.14
C ASN A 340 -9.32 6.78 5.57
N ARG A 341 -8.37 6.64 6.48
CA ARG A 341 -7.90 5.34 6.96
C ARG A 341 -7.90 5.29 8.47
N LEU A 342 -8.27 4.13 8.98
CA LEU A 342 -8.18 3.81 10.41
C LEU A 342 -7.47 2.47 10.54
N SER A 343 -6.49 2.39 11.42
CA SER A 343 -5.78 1.15 11.74
C SER A 343 -5.70 0.96 13.25
N VAL A 344 -5.94 -0.26 13.69
CA VAL A 344 -5.79 -0.64 15.09
C VAL A 344 -4.90 -1.88 15.17
N SER A 345 -3.94 -1.89 16.09
CA SER A 345 -3.03 -3.02 16.28
C SER A 345 -2.88 -3.37 17.75
N LEU A 346 -2.74 -4.66 18.01
CA LEU A 346 -2.43 -5.22 19.33
C LEU A 346 -1.07 -5.92 19.28
N LEU A 347 -0.14 -5.42 20.06
CA LEU A 347 1.21 -5.98 20.23
C LEU A 347 1.26 -6.77 21.54
N MET A 348 1.89 -7.94 21.51
CA MET A 348 2.20 -8.79 22.66
C MET A 348 3.70 -9.08 22.63
N LYS A 349 4.43 -8.61 23.67
CA LYS A 349 5.89 -8.76 23.83
C LYS A 349 6.26 -10.02 24.56
#